data_e9a9d2b34db2b62afefbae5e628e2e90
#
_entry.id   e9a9d2b34db2b62afefbae5e628e2e90
#
_cell.length_a   1.000
_cell.length_b   1.000
_cell.length_c   1.000
_cell.angle_alpha   90.00
_cell.angle_beta   90.00
_cell.angle_gamma   90.00
#
_symmetry.space_group_name_H-M   'P 1'
#
loop_
_entity.id
_entity.type
_entity.pdbx_description
1 polymer ?
#
loop_
_entity_poly.entity_id
_entity_poly.type
_entity_poly.pdbx_seq_one_letter_code
_entity_poly.pdbx_strand_id
1 'polypeptide(L)'
;MYAGMLRVRLFEERVRELFAGGRIPGFLHTSVGQEAIAVGVASALRSDDYVLSTHRGHGHLVAKGGSLRGLMAELYGKANGICHGKGGTMHIADVSVGYLGANGVLAAGCVLAPGVALSIKHRKSGQVALTFFGDGAANRGPFHEGVNMAALWRLPVIFLCENNRWASTTAHAESAAGGSIAGRAAGYGIPGESVDGNDVLAVHDAVGRAAERARRGEGPSPRRARSAARVTASCTASTSLPSTDWPGMP
;
A
#
# COMPACT_ATOMS: atom_id res chain seq x y z
N MET A 1 15.89 1.28 -10.63
CA MET A 1 14.52 0.74 -10.52
C MET A 1 14.44 -0.76 -10.86
N TYR A 2 14.95 -1.25 -12.00
CA TYR A 2 14.85 -2.67 -12.38
C TYR A 2 15.29 -3.65 -11.27
N ALA A 3 16.48 -3.46 -10.70
CA ALA A 3 16.97 -4.30 -9.60
C ALA A 3 16.05 -4.27 -8.35
N GLY A 4 15.37 -3.13 -8.10
CA GLY A 4 14.38 -3.01 -7.03
C GLY A 4 13.13 -3.86 -7.30
N MET A 5 12.60 -3.79 -8.53
CA MET A 5 11.45 -4.61 -8.94
C MET A 5 11.77 -6.10 -8.88
N LEU A 6 12.96 -6.50 -9.35
CA LEU A 6 13.40 -7.89 -9.25
C LEU A 6 13.55 -8.36 -7.81
N ARG A 7 14.06 -7.49 -6.90
CA ARG A 7 14.16 -7.80 -5.47
C ARG A 7 12.80 -8.04 -4.84
N VAL A 8 11.81 -7.19 -5.15
CA VAL A 8 10.43 -7.36 -4.67
C VAL A 8 9.85 -8.67 -5.21
N ARG A 9 9.98 -8.93 -6.53
CA ARG A 9 9.47 -10.13 -7.18
C ARG A 9 10.03 -11.40 -6.54
N LEU A 10 11.34 -11.53 -6.43
CA LEU A 10 12.00 -12.72 -5.89
C LEU A 10 11.63 -12.96 -4.41
N PHE A 11 11.49 -11.87 -3.63
CA PHE A 11 11.05 -11.98 -2.24
C PHE A 11 9.62 -12.52 -2.17
N GLU A 12 8.69 -11.94 -2.93
CA GLU A 12 7.28 -12.33 -2.90
C GLU A 12 7.04 -13.74 -3.44
N GLU A 13 7.77 -14.15 -4.48
CA GLU A 13 7.70 -15.52 -5.00
C GLU A 13 8.18 -16.52 -3.94
N ARG A 14 9.27 -16.20 -3.25
CA ARG A 14 9.77 -17.04 -2.15
C ARG A 14 8.79 -17.11 -0.98
N VAL A 15 8.17 -15.99 -0.60
CA VAL A 15 7.14 -15.96 0.45
C VAL A 15 5.94 -16.81 0.04
N ARG A 16 5.52 -16.75 -1.22
CA ARG A 16 4.40 -17.57 -1.75
C ARG A 16 4.70 -19.06 -1.66
N GLU A 17 5.91 -19.48 -2.04
CA GLU A 17 6.34 -20.88 -1.91
C GLU A 17 6.31 -21.37 -0.45
N LEU A 18 6.85 -20.56 0.45
CA LEU A 18 6.91 -20.89 1.88
C LEU A 18 5.50 -20.94 2.50
N PHE A 19 4.62 -20.06 2.09
CA PHE A 19 3.22 -20.04 2.51
C PHE A 19 2.47 -21.28 1.99
N ALA A 20 2.63 -21.63 0.71
CA ALA A 20 2.04 -22.84 0.14
C ALA A 20 2.55 -24.12 0.82
N GLY A 21 3.80 -24.11 1.30
CA GLY A 21 4.37 -25.18 2.12
C GLY A 21 3.96 -25.15 3.59
N GLY A 22 3.03 -24.31 4.02
CA GLY A 22 2.54 -24.21 5.39
C GLY A 22 3.53 -23.65 6.40
N ARG A 23 4.62 -22.98 5.95
CA ARG A 23 5.68 -22.48 6.82
C ARG A 23 5.43 -21.06 7.34
N ILE A 24 4.55 -20.32 6.71
CA ILE A 24 4.14 -18.96 7.10
C ILE A 24 2.69 -19.02 7.53
N PRO A 25 2.35 -18.64 8.76
CA PRO A 25 0.98 -18.67 9.27
C PRO A 25 0.14 -17.48 8.77
N GLY A 26 -1.17 -17.58 8.91
CA GLY A 26 -2.13 -16.50 8.66
C GLY A 26 -2.58 -16.42 7.20
N PHE A 27 -2.79 -15.20 6.72
CA PHE A 27 -3.21 -14.90 5.35
C PHE A 27 -2.09 -14.22 4.59
N LEU A 28 -1.93 -14.54 3.31
CA LEU A 28 -0.91 -13.95 2.46
C LEU A 28 -1.54 -13.19 1.30
N HIS A 29 -1.10 -11.95 1.10
CA HIS A 29 -1.43 -11.12 -0.03
C HIS A 29 -0.13 -10.61 -0.67
N THR A 30 0.33 -11.26 -1.73
CA THR A 30 1.54 -10.85 -2.43
C THR A 30 1.31 -9.65 -3.34
N SER A 31 2.34 -8.84 -3.56
CA SER A 31 2.36 -7.72 -4.51
C SER A 31 2.92 -8.10 -5.88
N VAL A 32 2.95 -9.40 -6.21
CA VAL A 32 3.39 -9.90 -7.53
C VAL A 32 2.57 -9.24 -8.64
N GLY A 33 3.27 -8.60 -9.59
CA GLY A 33 2.66 -7.82 -10.68
C GLY A 33 2.38 -6.36 -10.33
N GLN A 34 2.77 -5.89 -9.14
CA GLN A 34 2.64 -4.48 -8.70
C GLN A 34 4.01 -3.86 -8.31
N GLU A 35 5.11 -4.52 -8.68
CA GLU A 35 6.46 -4.11 -8.32
C GLU A 35 6.82 -2.72 -8.85
N ALA A 36 6.33 -2.39 -10.06
CA ALA A 36 6.60 -1.10 -10.68
C ALA A 36 5.97 0.06 -9.89
N ILE A 37 4.80 -0.16 -9.27
CA ILE A 37 4.18 0.83 -8.39
C ILE A 37 5.03 1.01 -7.14
N ALA A 38 5.37 -0.07 -6.44
CA ALA A 38 6.14 -0.01 -5.20
C ALA A 38 7.49 0.70 -5.40
N VAL A 39 8.22 0.32 -6.46
CA VAL A 39 9.56 0.84 -6.75
C VAL A 39 9.51 2.25 -7.35
N GLY A 40 8.56 2.54 -8.23
CA GLY A 40 8.37 3.88 -8.79
C GLY A 40 8.06 4.90 -7.69
N VAL A 41 7.18 4.56 -6.75
CA VAL A 41 6.88 5.39 -5.57
C VAL A 41 8.11 5.60 -4.71
N ALA A 42 8.77 4.52 -4.29
CA ALA A 42 9.92 4.63 -3.38
C ALA A 42 11.09 5.41 -4.00
N SER A 43 11.26 5.32 -5.33
CA SER A 43 12.30 6.07 -6.06
C SER A 43 11.99 7.56 -6.22
N ALA A 44 10.71 7.95 -6.17
CA ALA A 44 10.28 9.34 -6.29
C ALA A 44 10.22 10.07 -4.94
N LEU A 45 10.14 9.33 -3.85
CA LEU A 45 10.13 9.87 -2.48
C LEU A 45 11.54 10.03 -1.93
N ARG A 46 11.69 10.93 -0.97
CA ARG A 46 12.91 11.04 -0.14
C ARG A 46 12.98 9.89 0.85
N SER A 47 14.16 9.62 1.35
CA SER A 47 14.36 8.59 2.39
C SER A 47 13.57 8.88 3.66
N ASP A 48 13.41 10.16 4.00
CA ASP A 48 12.72 10.67 5.20
C ASP A 48 11.21 10.89 5.01
N ASP A 49 10.66 10.73 3.79
CA ASP A 49 9.22 10.77 3.56
C ASP A 49 8.52 9.53 4.14
N TYR A 50 7.30 9.70 4.59
CA TYR A 50 6.52 8.64 5.23
C TYR A 50 5.62 7.89 4.25
N VAL A 51 5.54 6.58 4.43
CA VAL A 51 4.69 5.68 3.65
C VAL A 51 3.77 4.89 4.57
N LEU A 52 2.50 4.85 4.23
CA LEU A 52 1.48 3.97 4.82
C LEU A 52 0.98 3.02 3.73
N SER A 53 0.74 1.78 4.10
CA SER A 53 0.44 0.73 3.13
C SER A 53 -0.85 -0.02 3.44
N THR A 54 -1.17 -0.93 2.56
CA THR A 54 -2.31 -1.85 2.63
C THR A 54 -1.86 -3.21 3.16
N HIS A 55 -2.78 -4.18 3.15
CA HIS A 55 -2.51 -5.59 3.43
C HIS A 55 -1.48 -6.24 2.47
N ARG A 56 -1.09 -5.58 1.35
CA ARG A 56 -0.03 -5.99 0.39
C ARG A 56 1.28 -5.24 0.64
N GLY A 57 1.68 -5.08 1.89
CA GLY A 57 2.73 -4.16 2.28
C GLY A 57 4.16 -4.60 2.02
N HIS A 58 4.43 -5.87 1.67
CA HIS A 58 5.79 -6.39 1.52
C HIS A 58 6.59 -5.63 0.46
N GLY A 59 6.04 -5.53 -0.76
CA GLY A 59 6.69 -4.83 -1.87
C GLY A 59 7.01 -3.37 -1.55
N HIS A 60 6.08 -2.67 -0.89
CA HIS A 60 6.27 -1.28 -0.47
C HIS A 60 7.39 -1.12 0.56
N LEU A 61 7.42 -2.00 1.57
CA LEU A 61 8.48 -1.99 2.58
C LEU A 61 9.85 -2.31 1.96
N VAL A 62 9.92 -3.35 1.11
CA VAL A 62 11.17 -3.73 0.41
C VAL A 62 11.67 -2.59 -0.47
N ALA A 63 10.78 -1.95 -1.23
CA ALA A 63 11.11 -0.81 -2.08
C ALA A 63 11.58 0.40 -1.28
N LYS A 64 10.99 0.64 -0.08
CA LYS A 64 11.37 1.73 0.83
C LYS A 64 12.72 1.48 1.54
N GLY A 65 13.31 0.30 1.38
CA GLY A 65 14.61 -0.04 1.95
C GLY A 65 14.56 -0.92 3.20
N GLY A 66 13.40 -1.47 3.54
CA GLY A 66 13.26 -2.38 4.67
C GLY A 66 14.10 -3.65 4.56
N SER A 67 14.50 -4.20 5.69
CA SER A 67 15.35 -5.39 5.78
C SER A 67 14.60 -6.65 5.31
N LEU A 68 15.07 -7.29 4.24
CA LEU A 68 14.52 -8.57 3.77
C LEU A 68 14.61 -9.67 4.84
N ARG A 69 15.74 -9.71 5.57
CA ARG A 69 15.95 -10.68 6.66
C ARG A 69 14.97 -10.42 7.81
N GLY A 70 14.83 -9.16 8.21
CA GLY A 70 13.91 -8.76 9.29
C GLY A 70 12.45 -9.01 8.89
N LEU A 71 12.09 -8.73 7.64
CA LEU A 71 10.76 -9.00 7.11
C LEU A 71 10.48 -10.51 7.07
N MET A 72 11.41 -11.33 6.56
CA MET A 72 11.23 -12.78 6.55
C MET A 72 11.11 -13.35 7.96
N ALA A 73 11.90 -12.87 8.92
CA ALA A 73 11.77 -13.27 10.33
C ALA A 73 10.39 -12.91 10.90
N GLU A 74 9.85 -11.75 10.53
CA GLU A 74 8.50 -11.31 10.91
C GLU A 74 7.42 -12.27 10.39
N LEU A 75 7.52 -12.65 9.10
CA LEU A 75 6.56 -13.59 8.50
C LEU A 75 6.57 -14.97 9.16
N TYR A 76 7.71 -15.36 9.73
CA TYR A 76 7.84 -16.59 10.54
C TYR A 76 7.44 -16.40 12.01
N GLY A 77 6.95 -15.24 12.42
CA GLY A 77 6.57 -14.94 13.81
C GLY A 77 7.75 -14.91 14.79
N LYS A 78 8.99 -14.58 14.31
CA LYS A 78 10.18 -14.58 15.15
C LYS A 78 10.35 -13.27 15.90
N ALA A 79 10.88 -13.34 17.14
CA ALA A 79 11.12 -12.17 17.98
C ALA A 79 12.12 -11.17 17.38
N ASN A 80 12.99 -11.60 16.46
CA ASN A 80 13.91 -10.72 15.71
C ASN A 80 13.33 -10.23 14.37
N GLY A 81 12.02 -10.43 14.14
CA GLY A 81 11.27 -9.78 13.07
C GLY A 81 11.14 -8.29 13.29
N ILE A 82 10.84 -7.53 12.22
CA ILE A 82 10.74 -6.06 12.25
C ILE A 82 9.65 -5.54 13.20
N CYS A 83 8.62 -6.33 13.47
CA CYS A 83 7.55 -6.07 14.44
C CYS A 83 7.55 -7.11 15.57
N HIS A 84 8.69 -7.71 15.86
CA HIS A 84 8.86 -8.74 16.91
C HIS A 84 7.95 -9.97 16.73
N GLY A 85 7.62 -10.31 15.49
CA GLY A 85 6.76 -11.44 15.14
C GLY A 85 5.26 -11.22 15.36
N LYS A 86 4.84 -9.98 15.63
CA LYS A 86 3.44 -9.64 15.95
C LYS A 86 2.64 -9.11 14.77
N GLY A 87 3.32 -8.54 13.75
CA GLY A 87 2.67 -7.94 12.58
C GLY A 87 2.26 -8.96 11.52
N GLY A 88 3.01 -10.05 11.41
CA GLY A 88 2.78 -11.07 10.39
C GLY A 88 2.87 -10.51 8.97
N THR A 89 1.99 -10.96 8.07
CA THR A 89 2.02 -10.58 6.64
C THR A 89 1.34 -9.24 6.35
N MET A 90 0.41 -8.78 7.18
CA MET A 90 -0.48 -7.64 6.86
C MET A 90 -0.27 -6.41 7.74
N HIS A 91 0.52 -6.50 8.81
CA HIS A 91 0.68 -5.41 9.79
C HIS A 91 2.15 -5.09 10.07
N ILE A 92 2.98 -5.18 9.03
CA ILE A 92 4.40 -4.85 9.11
C ILE A 92 4.61 -3.34 9.18
N ALA A 93 5.58 -2.92 9.99
CA ALA A 93 6.01 -1.53 10.10
C ALA A 93 7.52 -1.46 10.29
N ASP A 94 8.16 -0.45 9.73
CA ASP A 94 9.57 -0.14 9.94
C ASP A 94 9.77 1.37 9.90
N VAL A 95 9.65 1.98 11.06
CA VAL A 95 9.74 3.44 11.22
C VAL A 95 11.13 3.95 10.86
N SER A 96 12.17 3.12 10.97
CA SER A 96 13.55 3.52 10.69
C SER A 96 13.77 3.89 9.21
N VAL A 97 12.95 3.34 8.32
CA VAL A 97 12.96 3.66 6.87
C VAL A 97 11.76 4.53 6.46
N GLY A 98 11.01 5.11 7.42
CA GLY A 98 9.84 5.92 7.13
C GLY A 98 8.59 5.12 6.70
N TYR A 99 8.60 3.79 6.88
CA TYR A 99 7.44 2.95 6.59
C TYR A 99 6.59 2.79 7.86
N LEU A 100 5.50 3.57 7.96
CA LEU A 100 4.70 3.66 9.18
C LEU A 100 3.76 2.48 9.40
N GLY A 101 3.52 1.70 8.37
CA GLY A 101 2.86 0.42 8.53
C GLY A 101 1.92 0.01 7.40
N ALA A 102 1.76 -1.31 7.31
CA ALA A 102 0.72 -1.99 6.57
C ALA A 102 -0.53 -2.17 7.45
N ASN A 103 -1.70 -2.20 6.84
CA ASN A 103 -2.94 -2.38 7.58
C ASN A 103 -3.95 -3.21 6.79
N GLY A 104 -4.53 -4.22 7.45
CA GLY A 104 -5.62 -5.03 6.90
C GLY A 104 -6.98 -4.32 6.90
N VAL A 105 -7.15 -3.23 7.66
CA VAL A 105 -8.39 -2.45 7.65
C VAL A 105 -8.44 -1.58 6.40
N LEU A 106 -9.45 -1.81 5.57
CA LEU A 106 -9.62 -1.11 4.28
C LEU A 106 -9.78 0.40 4.48
N ALA A 107 -8.98 1.17 3.74
CA ALA A 107 -8.90 2.63 3.79
C ALA A 107 -8.37 3.24 5.11
N ALA A 108 -7.89 2.45 6.08
CA ALA A 108 -7.33 2.99 7.32
C ALA A 108 -6.18 3.99 7.04
N GLY A 109 -5.30 3.69 6.08
CA GLY A 109 -4.23 4.60 5.67
C GLY A 109 -4.74 5.97 5.22
N CYS A 110 -5.96 6.02 4.65
CA CYS A 110 -6.53 7.28 4.16
C CYS A 110 -6.88 8.27 5.28
N VAL A 111 -7.17 7.81 6.48
CA VAL A 111 -7.39 8.68 7.66
C VAL A 111 -6.14 8.84 8.51
N LEU A 112 -5.23 7.86 8.52
CA LEU A 112 -3.97 7.96 9.26
C LEU A 112 -2.97 8.93 8.59
N ALA A 113 -2.85 8.87 7.25
CA ALA A 113 -1.91 9.70 6.52
C ALA A 113 -2.16 11.21 6.67
N PRO A 114 -3.40 11.73 6.69
CA PRO A 114 -3.68 13.11 7.06
C PRO A 114 -3.14 13.50 8.45
N GLY A 115 -3.24 12.62 9.45
CA GLY A 115 -2.66 12.87 10.77
C GLY A 115 -1.13 13.00 10.72
N VAL A 116 -0.46 12.11 9.99
CA VAL A 116 0.99 12.18 9.72
C VAL A 116 1.34 13.49 9.00
N ALA A 117 0.59 13.83 7.95
CA ALA A 117 0.81 15.04 7.17
C ALA A 117 0.54 16.32 7.97
N LEU A 118 -0.40 16.30 8.90
CA LEU A 118 -0.64 17.40 9.83
C LEU A 118 0.57 17.62 10.74
N SER A 119 1.15 16.54 11.28
CA SER A 119 2.40 16.60 12.05
C SER A 119 3.55 17.17 11.22
N ILE A 120 3.71 16.73 9.96
CA ILE A 120 4.73 17.27 9.03
C ILE A 120 4.54 18.77 8.83
N LYS A 121 3.31 19.20 8.55
CA LYS A 121 2.96 20.61 8.35
C LYS A 121 3.24 21.45 9.59
N HIS A 122 2.87 20.96 10.78
CA HIS A 122 3.10 21.65 12.04
C HIS A 122 4.60 21.79 12.34
N ARG A 123 5.36 20.72 12.12
CA ARG A 123 6.84 20.72 12.31
C ARG A 123 7.59 21.49 11.22
N LYS A 124 6.95 21.83 10.11
CA LYS A 124 7.57 22.46 8.93
C LYS A 124 8.77 21.67 8.39
N SER A 125 8.72 20.33 8.46
CA SER A 125 9.87 19.47 8.15
C SER A 125 10.11 19.28 6.65
N GLY A 126 9.17 19.71 5.79
CA GLY A 126 9.27 19.58 4.32
C GLY A 126 9.13 18.16 3.78
N GLN A 127 8.80 17.19 4.65
CA GLN A 127 8.46 15.81 4.28
C GLN A 127 7.09 15.75 3.59
N VAL A 128 6.78 14.60 3.01
CA VAL A 128 5.42 14.25 2.58
C VAL A 128 5.02 12.90 3.16
N ALA A 129 3.72 12.68 3.31
CA ALA A 129 3.16 11.37 3.61
C ALA A 129 2.53 10.81 2.32
N LEU A 130 2.75 9.52 2.05
CA LEU A 130 2.05 8.81 0.99
C LEU A 130 1.29 7.64 1.59
N THR A 131 0.03 7.47 1.20
CA THR A 131 -0.74 6.29 1.56
C THR A 131 -1.20 5.53 0.32
N PHE A 132 -0.99 4.22 0.36
CA PHE A 132 -1.57 3.30 -0.61
C PHE A 132 -2.98 2.89 -0.18
N PHE A 133 -3.84 2.67 -1.15
CA PHE A 133 -5.17 2.06 -0.97
C PHE A 133 -5.60 1.33 -2.24
N GLY A 134 -6.45 0.33 -2.11
CA GLY A 134 -7.02 -0.38 -3.26
C GLY A 134 -8.26 0.30 -3.82
N ASP A 135 -8.65 -0.04 -5.05
CA ASP A 135 -9.84 0.49 -5.72
C ASP A 135 -11.14 0.19 -4.95
N GLY A 136 -11.26 -0.99 -4.32
CA GLY A 136 -12.38 -1.28 -3.43
C GLY A 136 -12.42 -0.41 -2.17
N ALA A 137 -11.25 0.00 -1.66
CA ALA A 137 -11.15 0.88 -0.50
C ALA A 137 -11.63 2.31 -0.80
N ALA A 138 -11.59 2.74 -2.08
CA ALA A 138 -12.10 4.04 -2.51
C ALA A 138 -13.61 4.24 -2.28
N ASN A 139 -14.35 3.18 -1.96
CA ASN A 139 -15.78 3.23 -1.66
C ASN A 139 -16.07 3.27 -0.14
N ARG A 140 -15.03 3.26 0.69
CA ARG A 140 -15.19 3.29 2.16
C ARG A 140 -15.25 4.71 2.68
N GLY A 141 -16.06 4.93 3.75
CA GLY A 141 -16.17 6.22 4.43
C GLY A 141 -14.82 6.86 4.78
N PRO A 142 -13.87 6.12 5.40
CA PRO A 142 -12.56 6.64 5.75
C PRO A 142 -11.75 7.22 4.59
N PHE A 143 -11.93 6.72 3.34
CA PHE A 143 -11.32 7.35 2.18
C PHE A 143 -11.86 8.76 1.96
N HIS A 144 -13.18 8.92 1.95
CA HIS A 144 -13.85 10.20 1.71
C HIS A 144 -13.54 11.21 2.82
N GLU A 145 -13.60 10.78 4.07
CA GLU A 145 -13.31 11.59 5.25
C GLU A 145 -11.86 12.08 5.25
N GLY A 146 -10.92 11.18 5.03
CA GLY A 146 -9.49 11.50 5.03
C GLY A 146 -9.08 12.41 3.87
N VAL A 147 -9.59 12.18 2.67
CA VAL A 147 -9.31 13.02 1.50
C VAL A 147 -9.89 14.41 1.70
N ASN A 148 -11.14 14.51 2.21
CA ASN A 148 -11.78 15.80 2.50
C ASN A 148 -10.99 16.61 3.53
N MET A 149 -10.60 16.00 4.65
CA MET A 149 -9.80 16.65 5.69
C MET A 149 -8.46 17.14 5.14
N ALA A 150 -7.78 16.28 4.37
CA ALA A 150 -6.49 16.60 3.78
C ALA A 150 -6.59 17.77 2.78
N ALA A 151 -7.65 17.80 1.97
CA ALA A 151 -7.91 18.86 1.02
C ALA A 151 -8.18 20.19 1.72
N LEU A 152 -9.11 20.19 2.70
CA LEU A 152 -9.50 21.38 3.47
C LEU A 152 -8.28 22.03 4.16
N TRP A 153 -7.42 21.22 4.75
CA TRP A 153 -6.25 21.72 5.47
C TRP A 153 -4.98 21.84 4.61
N ARG A 154 -5.06 21.54 3.31
CA ARG A 154 -3.94 21.58 2.38
C ARG A 154 -2.73 20.83 2.94
N LEU A 155 -2.95 19.56 3.33
CA LEU A 155 -1.93 18.74 3.95
C LEU A 155 -0.96 18.16 2.90
N PRO A 156 0.35 18.00 3.24
CA PRO A 156 1.34 17.40 2.34
C PRO A 156 1.18 15.88 2.30
N VAL A 157 0.11 15.40 1.67
CA VAL A 157 -0.20 13.98 1.55
C VAL A 157 -0.50 13.57 0.11
N ILE A 158 -0.10 12.38 -0.27
CA ILE A 158 -0.38 11.73 -1.55
C ILE A 158 -1.25 10.51 -1.28
N PHE A 159 -2.40 10.43 -1.95
CA PHE A 159 -3.28 9.28 -1.94
C PHE A 159 -3.06 8.47 -3.21
N LEU A 160 -2.48 7.28 -3.13
CA LEU A 160 -2.16 6.45 -4.29
C LEU A 160 -3.05 5.20 -4.31
N CYS A 161 -3.89 5.11 -5.33
CA CYS A 161 -4.75 3.96 -5.55
C CYS A 161 -4.04 2.90 -6.40
N GLU A 162 -3.83 1.72 -5.84
CA GLU A 162 -3.47 0.52 -6.57
C GLU A 162 -4.75 -0.12 -7.15
N ASN A 163 -5.04 0.21 -8.40
CA ASN A 163 -6.26 -0.26 -9.05
C ASN A 163 -6.02 -1.55 -9.84
N ASN A 164 -6.24 -2.66 -9.20
CA ASN A 164 -6.22 -3.98 -9.83
C ASN A 164 -7.59 -4.37 -10.43
N ARG A 165 -8.60 -3.48 -10.38
CA ARG A 165 -9.98 -3.65 -10.83
C ARG A 165 -10.79 -4.69 -10.05
N TRP A 166 -10.34 -5.07 -8.86
CA TRP A 166 -11.03 -6.05 -8.03
C TRP A 166 -11.10 -5.59 -6.57
N ALA A 167 -12.30 -5.52 -6.05
CA ALA A 167 -12.60 -5.35 -4.63
C ALA A 167 -12.84 -6.73 -4.01
N SER A 168 -11.78 -7.43 -3.62
CA SER A 168 -11.83 -8.84 -3.23
C SER A 168 -12.37 -9.70 -4.38
N THR A 169 -13.61 -10.18 -4.28
CA THR A 169 -14.28 -11.03 -5.27
C THR A 169 -15.19 -10.25 -6.25
N THR A 170 -15.37 -8.93 -6.03
CA THR A 170 -16.27 -8.08 -6.81
C THR A 170 -15.48 -7.24 -7.81
N ALA A 171 -15.89 -7.23 -9.06
CA ALA A 171 -15.26 -6.41 -10.08
C ALA A 171 -15.47 -4.91 -9.79
N HIS A 172 -14.47 -4.08 -10.10
CA HIS A 172 -14.54 -2.64 -9.88
C HIS A 172 -15.76 -2.00 -10.57
N ALA A 173 -16.09 -2.45 -11.77
CA ALA A 173 -17.24 -1.97 -12.54
C ALA A 173 -18.59 -2.20 -11.84
N GLU A 174 -18.67 -3.22 -10.99
CA GLU A 174 -19.87 -3.58 -10.22
C GLU A 174 -19.89 -2.94 -8.83
N SER A 175 -18.72 -2.45 -8.36
CA SER A 175 -18.57 -1.97 -6.98
C SER A 175 -18.42 -0.45 -6.88
N ALA A 176 -18.16 0.27 -7.98
CA ALA A 176 -17.81 1.70 -7.94
C ALA A 176 -18.62 2.52 -8.94
N ALA A 177 -19.52 3.35 -8.45
CA ALA A 177 -20.20 4.37 -9.26
C ALA A 177 -19.20 5.43 -9.74
N GLY A 178 -19.47 6.03 -10.93
CA GLY A 178 -18.71 7.17 -11.45
C GLY A 178 -17.38 6.84 -12.14
N GLY A 179 -17.11 5.57 -12.41
CA GLY A 179 -16.10 5.08 -13.38
C GLY A 179 -14.62 5.38 -13.11
N SER A 180 -14.25 6.52 -12.52
CA SER A 180 -12.86 6.91 -12.33
C SER A 180 -12.56 7.38 -10.90
N ILE A 181 -11.65 6.65 -10.21
CA ILE A 181 -11.20 7.07 -8.87
C ILE A 181 -10.42 8.39 -8.95
N ALA A 182 -9.60 8.60 -9.99
CA ALA A 182 -8.92 9.86 -10.20
C ALA A 182 -9.91 11.02 -10.45
N GLY A 183 -11.02 10.75 -11.14
CA GLY A 183 -12.07 11.73 -11.37
C GLY A 183 -12.80 12.17 -10.09
N ARG A 184 -12.87 11.33 -9.07
CA ARG A 184 -13.44 11.70 -7.76
C ARG A 184 -12.68 12.83 -7.06
N ALA A 185 -11.41 13.02 -7.38
CA ALA A 185 -10.57 14.06 -6.83
C ALA A 185 -11.14 15.46 -7.06
N ALA A 186 -11.77 15.69 -8.21
CA ALA A 186 -12.41 16.97 -8.54
C ALA A 186 -13.50 17.35 -7.53
N GLY A 187 -14.21 16.36 -6.97
CA GLY A 187 -15.21 16.60 -5.93
C GLY A 187 -14.65 17.16 -4.62
N TYR A 188 -13.35 17.05 -4.41
CA TYR A 188 -12.63 17.62 -3.25
C TYR A 188 -11.80 18.87 -3.63
N GLY A 189 -11.89 19.34 -4.87
CA GLY A 189 -11.10 20.47 -5.37
C GLY A 189 -9.60 20.18 -5.48
N ILE A 190 -9.18 18.92 -5.64
CA ILE A 190 -7.80 18.51 -5.74
C ILE A 190 -7.51 17.78 -7.06
N PRO A 191 -6.28 17.87 -7.60
CA PRO A 191 -5.95 17.25 -8.89
C PRO A 191 -5.86 15.73 -8.77
N GLY A 192 -6.51 15.02 -9.69
CA GLY A 192 -6.42 13.58 -9.86
C GLY A 192 -5.74 13.19 -11.16
N GLU A 193 -4.86 12.21 -11.14
CA GLU A 193 -4.17 11.69 -12.32
C GLU A 193 -4.22 10.16 -12.35
N SER A 194 -4.25 9.59 -13.55
CA SER A 194 -4.23 8.15 -13.78
C SER A 194 -3.04 7.79 -14.67
N VAL A 195 -2.21 6.86 -14.21
CA VAL A 195 -1.02 6.38 -14.92
C VAL A 195 -1.04 4.86 -15.07
N ASP A 196 -0.26 4.33 -16.01
CA ASP A 196 -0.02 2.90 -16.09
C ASP A 196 0.87 2.46 -14.93
N GLY A 197 0.33 1.63 -14.04
CA GLY A 197 1.04 1.10 -12.88
C GLY A 197 2.07 0.02 -13.20
N ASN A 198 2.17 -0.44 -14.47
CA ASN A 198 3.23 -1.33 -14.92
C ASN A 198 4.44 -0.57 -15.48
N ASP A 199 4.27 0.72 -15.78
CA ASP A 199 5.36 1.60 -16.18
C ASP A 199 5.96 2.28 -14.96
N VAL A 200 7.12 1.79 -14.53
CA VAL A 200 7.82 2.30 -13.35
C VAL A 200 8.24 3.75 -13.49
N LEU A 201 8.53 4.22 -14.72
CA LEU A 201 8.91 5.61 -14.98
C LEU A 201 7.69 6.52 -14.91
N ALA A 202 6.57 6.12 -15.51
CA ALA A 202 5.32 6.87 -15.41
C ALA A 202 4.85 7.02 -13.95
N VAL A 203 4.97 5.97 -13.14
CA VAL A 203 4.68 6.03 -11.70
C VAL A 203 5.63 6.97 -10.97
N HIS A 204 6.94 6.85 -11.22
CA HIS A 204 7.96 7.71 -10.63
C HIS A 204 7.67 9.19 -10.90
N ASP A 205 7.47 9.55 -12.16
CA ASP A 205 7.25 10.93 -12.57
C ASP A 205 5.95 11.51 -11.99
N ALA A 206 4.88 10.72 -12.01
CA ALA A 206 3.61 11.14 -11.42
C ALA A 206 3.73 11.39 -9.91
N VAL A 207 4.38 10.48 -9.18
CA VAL A 207 4.59 10.64 -7.73
C VAL A 207 5.53 11.80 -7.43
N GLY A 208 6.58 12.00 -8.24
CA GLY A 208 7.50 13.13 -8.13
C GLY A 208 6.76 14.47 -8.22
N ARG A 209 5.93 14.65 -9.26
CA ARG A 209 5.08 15.84 -9.41
C ARG A 209 4.14 16.03 -8.21
N ALA A 210 3.55 14.95 -7.71
CA ALA A 210 2.67 15.02 -6.56
C ALA A 210 3.41 15.43 -5.28
N ALA A 211 4.61 14.88 -5.06
CA ALA A 211 5.44 15.19 -3.91
C ALA A 211 5.92 16.65 -3.91
N GLU A 212 6.35 17.14 -5.07
CA GLU A 212 6.72 18.56 -5.23
C GLU A 212 5.53 19.49 -4.93
N ARG A 213 4.35 19.19 -5.47
CA ARG A 213 3.13 19.94 -5.19
C ARG A 213 2.81 19.94 -3.68
N ALA A 214 2.86 18.78 -3.05
CA ALA A 214 2.59 18.65 -1.62
C ALA A 214 3.59 19.46 -0.76
N ARG A 215 4.88 19.44 -1.14
CA ARG A 215 5.94 20.23 -0.47
C ARG A 215 5.76 21.73 -0.60
N ARG A 216 5.20 22.21 -1.72
CA ARG A 216 4.87 23.63 -1.90
C ARG A 216 3.63 24.07 -1.10
N GLY A 217 2.99 23.18 -0.35
CA GLY A 217 1.79 23.49 0.44
C GLY A 217 0.51 23.67 -0.37
N GLU A 218 0.50 23.16 -1.62
CA GLU A 218 -0.66 23.25 -2.51
C GLU A 218 -1.73 22.17 -2.22
N GLY A 219 -1.53 21.38 -1.16
CA GLY A 219 -2.47 20.37 -0.72
C GLY A 219 -2.24 18.99 -1.34
N PRO A 220 -3.15 18.04 -1.06
CA PRO A 220 -2.99 16.66 -1.46
C PRO A 220 -3.12 16.47 -2.97
N SER A 221 -2.58 15.35 -3.46
CA SER A 221 -2.69 14.94 -4.85
C SER A 221 -3.06 13.45 -4.90
N PRO A 222 -4.30 13.10 -5.25
CA PRO A 222 -4.66 11.70 -5.48
C PRO A 222 -4.10 11.24 -6.81
N ARG A 223 -3.48 10.07 -6.78
CA ARG A 223 -2.92 9.38 -7.94
C ARG A 223 -3.55 8.00 -8.06
N ARG A 224 -3.79 7.59 -9.28
CA ARG A 224 -4.23 6.24 -9.62
C ARG A 224 -3.18 5.60 -10.51
N ALA A 225 -2.54 4.54 -10.04
CA ALA A 225 -1.74 3.66 -10.87
C ALA A 225 -2.61 2.45 -11.28
N ARG A 226 -2.74 2.21 -12.57
CA ARG A 226 -3.34 0.97 -13.09
C ARG A 226 -2.26 -0.09 -13.06
N SER A 227 -2.40 -1.10 -12.21
CA SER A 227 -1.67 -2.33 -12.41
C SER A 227 -2.46 -3.21 -13.38
N ALA A 228 -1.82 -3.70 -14.43
CA ALA A 228 -2.38 -4.73 -15.30
C ALA A 228 -2.26 -6.12 -14.69
N ALA A 229 -1.82 -6.24 -13.45
CA ALA A 229 -1.84 -7.51 -12.77
C ALA A 229 -3.28 -8.02 -12.79
N ARG A 230 -3.59 -8.87 -13.77
CA ARG A 230 -4.59 -9.90 -13.55
C ARG A 230 -4.11 -10.60 -12.28
N VAL A 231 -4.73 -10.28 -11.16
CA VAL A 231 -4.78 -11.22 -10.06
C VAL A 231 -5.51 -12.42 -10.69
N THR A 232 -4.73 -13.32 -11.29
CA THR A 232 -5.22 -14.66 -11.47
C THR A 232 -5.69 -15.06 -10.09
N ALA A 233 -6.90 -15.52 -9.99
CA ALA A 233 -7.64 -15.84 -8.76
C ALA A 233 -6.99 -16.95 -7.90
N SER A 234 -5.69 -17.14 -7.98
CA SER A 234 -4.89 -18.04 -7.15
C SER A 234 -4.60 -17.49 -5.76
N CYS A 235 -5.12 -16.31 -5.41
CA CYS A 235 -5.17 -15.88 -4.01
C CYS A 235 -6.40 -16.39 -3.26
N THR A 236 -7.28 -17.09 -3.90
CA THR A 236 -8.23 -18.01 -3.28
C THR A 236 -7.69 -19.44 -3.43
N ALA A 237 -6.52 -19.71 -2.89
CA ALA A 237 -6.40 -20.94 -2.16
C ALA A 237 -7.20 -20.73 -0.87
N SER A 238 -8.52 -20.74 -0.96
CA SER A 238 -9.30 -21.42 0.03
C SER A 238 -8.84 -22.87 -0.07
N THR A 239 -7.78 -23.22 0.61
CA THR A 239 -7.78 -24.50 1.26
C THR A 239 -9.02 -24.41 2.13
N SER A 240 -10.14 -24.96 1.63
CA SER A 240 -11.11 -25.58 2.49
C SER A 240 -10.25 -26.40 3.45
N LEU A 241 -10.05 -25.88 4.63
CA LEU A 241 -9.57 -26.69 5.74
C LEU A 241 -10.56 -27.86 5.75
N PRO A 242 -10.11 -29.10 5.64
CA PRO A 242 -11.00 -30.19 5.88
C PRO A 242 -11.58 -29.93 7.27
N SER A 243 -12.89 -29.93 7.35
CA SER A 243 -13.64 -29.95 8.59
C SER A 243 -13.33 -31.28 9.27
N THR A 244 -12.26 -31.32 10.05
CA THR A 244 -11.98 -32.43 10.93
C THR A 244 -11.23 -31.94 12.14
N ASP A 245 -11.96 -31.92 13.23
CA ASP A 245 -11.53 -32.29 14.56
C ASP A 245 -10.32 -31.55 15.13
N TRP A 246 -10.59 -30.38 15.71
CA TRP A 246 -9.77 -29.88 16.79
C TRP A 246 -10.07 -30.72 18.04
N PRO A 247 -9.17 -31.60 18.53
CA PRO A 247 -9.32 -32.21 19.83
C PRO A 247 -9.19 -31.12 20.88
N GLY A 248 -10.12 -31.12 21.80
CA GLY A 248 -10.38 -30.10 22.82
C GLY A 248 -9.14 -29.52 23.46
N MET A 249 -9.18 -28.18 23.61
CA MET A 249 -8.41 -27.54 24.64
C MET A 249 -9.13 -27.68 25.99
N PRO A 250 -8.39 -27.94 27.08
CA PRO A 250 -8.95 -27.89 28.42
C PRO A 250 -9.27 -26.45 28.85
#